data_77602c7f2c6f1b66bca1fb6ef968fe67
#
_entry.id   77602c7f2c6f1b66bca1fb6ef968fe67
#
_cell.length_a   1.000
_cell.length_b   1.000
_cell.length_c   1.000
_cell.angle_alpha   90.00
_cell.angle_beta   90.00
_cell.angle_gamma   90.00
#
_symmetry.space_group_name_H-M   'P 1'
#
loop_
_entity.id
_entity.type
_entity.pdbx_description
1 polymer ?
#
loop_
_entity_poly.entity_id
_entity_poly.type
_entity_poly.pdbx_seq_one_letter_code
_entity_poly.pdbx_strand_id
1 'polypeptide(L)'
;MRIFRYLLTFTLSFSFVFVAGCSDSKPDYSEFYKPQPGDEPEEPVNPGLDDNQLKVMSFNIRYSSGDDGANSWDNRKQAVPAMFADQQPTVLGVQEARLDQKTYMDENCAGYKSIGVGRTDGQNAGEFMAIYYLDDAVKLEKWGTFWLSDTPATPSIGWDASTYRTATWAVFTHYKSGRKFFYVNTHIDHVGQVAAQKSMELIEAKIRSLNPDNLPTLLTADFNKMLDSPIFDGVKKFMVDARTTAPVTDSKASFNNFGGATNYPRIDHIFSSGFTPLRFTTVDQRYEKVPYISDHYPIAAVLEFK
;
A
#
# COMPACT_ATOMS: atom_id res chain seq x y z
N MET A 1 -10.52 90.96 -18.84
CA MET A 1 -9.94 89.64 -19.13
C MET A 1 -10.43 88.71 -18.03
N ARG A 2 -11.41 87.85 -18.34
CA ARG A 2 -12.11 86.95 -17.39
C ARG A 2 -11.43 85.59 -17.42
N ILE A 3 -10.92 85.10 -16.29
CA ILE A 3 -10.32 83.79 -16.11
C ILE A 3 -11.42 82.87 -15.56
N PHE A 4 -11.83 81.86 -16.35
CA PHE A 4 -12.72 80.80 -15.92
C PHE A 4 -11.92 79.74 -15.12
N ARG A 5 -12.35 79.49 -13.86
CA ARG A 5 -11.90 78.35 -13.09
C ARG A 5 -12.84 77.18 -13.32
N TYR A 6 -12.31 76.09 -13.85
CA TYR A 6 -13.01 74.80 -13.86
C TYR A 6 -12.75 74.06 -12.59
N LEU A 7 -13.82 73.77 -11.88
CA LEU A 7 -13.80 72.86 -10.70
C LEU A 7 -13.93 71.42 -11.23
N LEU A 8 -12.91 70.62 -11.04
CA LEU A 8 -12.95 69.17 -11.34
C LEU A 8 -13.39 68.45 -10.04
N THR A 9 -14.61 67.93 -10.05
CA THR A 9 -15.09 67.03 -8.98
C THR A 9 -14.63 65.61 -9.30
N PHE A 10 -13.72 65.10 -8.45
CA PHE A 10 -13.33 63.68 -8.45
C PHE A 10 -14.37 62.91 -7.63
N THR A 11 -15.21 62.11 -8.29
CA THR A 11 -16.01 61.08 -7.64
C THR A 11 -15.17 59.82 -7.43
N LEU A 12 -14.86 59.55 -6.19
CA LEU A 12 -14.17 58.31 -5.76
C LEU A 12 -15.22 57.18 -5.77
N SER A 13 -15.20 56.35 -6.77
CA SER A 13 -15.97 55.09 -6.79
C SER A 13 -15.24 54.05 -5.95
N PHE A 14 -15.75 53.72 -4.78
CA PHE A 14 -15.31 52.58 -4.00
C PHE A 14 -15.88 51.31 -4.64
N SER A 15 -15.06 50.62 -5.37
CA SER A 15 -15.38 49.23 -5.79
C SER A 15 -15.15 48.32 -4.56
N PHE A 16 -16.22 47.84 -3.98
CA PHE A 16 -16.16 46.70 -3.05
C PHE A 16 -15.77 45.45 -3.82
N VAL A 17 -14.54 45.00 -3.67
CA VAL A 17 -14.13 43.66 -4.07
C VAL A 17 -14.71 42.71 -3.04
N PHE A 18 -15.78 42.01 -3.39
CA PHE A 18 -16.22 40.83 -2.66
C PHE A 18 -15.12 39.77 -2.85
N VAL A 19 -14.31 39.56 -1.81
CA VAL A 19 -13.52 38.34 -1.67
C VAL A 19 -14.53 37.22 -1.41
N ALA A 20 -14.88 36.48 -2.46
CA ALA A 20 -15.57 35.23 -2.30
C ALA A 20 -14.64 34.30 -1.48
N GLY A 21 -15.02 34.05 -0.24
CA GLY A 21 -14.38 33.04 0.60
C GLY A 21 -14.43 31.72 -0.15
N CYS A 22 -13.28 31.13 -0.44
CA CYS A 22 -13.20 29.73 -0.79
C CYS A 22 -13.82 28.94 0.34
N SER A 23 -15.02 28.45 0.16
CA SER A 23 -15.55 27.40 1.02
C SER A 23 -14.71 26.16 0.72
N ASP A 24 -14.05 25.62 1.72
CA ASP A 24 -13.46 24.26 1.68
C ASP A 24 -14.58 23.21 1.57
N SER A 25 -15.33 23.23 0.46
CA SER A 25 -16.25 22.16 0.15
C SER A 25 -15.43 21.01 -0.41
N LYS A 26 -15.29 19.96 0.39
CA LYS A 26 -14.75 18.68 -0.08
C LYS A 26 -15.51 18.28 -1.36
N PRO A 27 -14.84 17.73 -2.38
CA PRO A 27 -15.51 17.26 -3.60
C PRO A 27 -16.64 16.30 -3.24
N ASP A 28 -17.82 16.54 -3.77
CA ASP A 28 -18.95 15.62 -3.63
C ASP A 28 -18.87 14.56 -4.73
N TYR A 29 -18.60 13.32 -4.35
CA TYR A 29 -18.51 12.18 -5.25
C TYR A 29 -19.82 11.40 -5.34
N SER A 30 -20.91 11.87 -4.75
CA SER A 30 -22.19 11.15 -4.74
C SER A 30 -22.76 10.88 -6.13
N GLU A 31 -22.43 11.71 -7.12
CA GLU A 31 -22.86 11.54 -8.52
C GLU A 31 -22.22 10.32 -9.22
N PHE A 32 -21.07 9.85 -8.74
CA PHE A 32 -20.31 8.74 -9.35
C PHE A 32 -20.63 7.37 -8.74
N TYR A 33 -21.40 7.36 -7.66
CA TYR A 33 -21.73 6.12 -6.97
C TYR A 33 -23.16 5.68 -7.23
N LYS A 34 -23.28 4.52 -7.86
CA LYS A 34 -24.53 3.74 -7.85
C LYS A 34 -24.29 2.50 -6.97
N PRO A 35 -24.94 2.41 -5.80
CA PRO A 35 -24.87 1.21 -4.97
C PRO A 35 -25.25 -0.03 -5.81
N GLN A 36 -24.44 -1.10 -5.71
CA GLN A 36 -24.82 -2.38 -6.31
C GLN A 36 -25.70 -3.14 -5.31
N PRO A 37 -26.63 -3.99 -5.77
CA PRO A 37 -27.37 -4.88 -4.88
C PRO A 37 -26.36 -5.77 -4.13
N GLY A 38 -26.28 -5.64 -2.80
CA GLY A 38 -25.29 -6.30 -1.96
C GLY A 38 -24.33 -5.39 -1.22
N ASP A 39 -24.39 -4.07 -1.45
CA ASP A 39 -23.60 -3.05 -0.71
C ASP A 39 -24.14 -2.79 0.73
N GLU A 40 -24.93 -3.71 1.29
CA GLU A 40 -25.20 -3.66 2.73
C GLU A 40 -23.88 -3.85 3.48
N PRO A 41 -23.61 -3.06 4.54
CA PRO A 41 -22.42 -3.27 5.35
C PRO A 41 -22.48 -4.69 5.91
N GLU A 42 -21.64 -5.58 5.36
CA GLU A 42 -21.36 -6.84 6.05
C GLU A 42 -20.89 -6.47 7.47
N GLU A 43 -21.36 -7.21 8.46
CA GLU A 43 -20.95 -7.08 9.86
C GLU A 43 -19.44 -6.87 9.94
N PRO A 44 -18.92 -6.03 10.85
CA PRO A 44 -17.49 -5.73 10.93
C PRO A 44 -16.69 -7.03 10.94
N VAL A 45 -15.99 -7.27 9.84
CA VAL A 45 -15.27 -8.51 9.54
C VAL A 45 -13.94 -8.57 10.32
N ASN A 46 -13.98 -8.23 11.58
CA ASN A 46 -12.87 -8.44 12.50
C ASN A 46 -13.38 -9.18 13.74
N PRO A 47 -13.69 -10.50 13.65
CA PRO A 47 -13.66 -11.32 14.84
C PRO A 47 -12.27 -11.20 15.41
N GLY A 48 -12.14 -10.87 16.70
CA GLY A 48 -10.83 -10.74 17.33
C GLY A 48 -9.95 -11.94 16.95
N LEU A 49 -8.73 -11.69 16.53
CA LEU A 49 -7.79 -12.74 16.15
C LEU A 49 -7.49 -13.62 17.35
N ASP A 50 -7.46 -14.93 17.16
CA ASP A 50 -6.96 -15.88 18.14
C ASP A 50 -5.48 -15.64 18.43
N ASP A 51 -5.01 -16.09 19.58
CA ASP A 51 -3.62 -15.84 20.01
C ASP A 51 -2.55 -16.42 19.08
N ASN A 52 -2.92 -17.38 18.24
CA ASN A 52 -2.04 -18.00 17.23
C ASN A 52 -2.25 -17.46 15.81
N GLN A 53 -3.01 -16.39 15.66
CA GLN A 53 -3.37 -15.81 14.37
C GLN A 53 -2.76 -14.41 14.20
N LEU A 54 -2.54 -14.04 12.95
CA LEU A 54 -2.19 -12.68 12.57
C LEU A 54 -2.90 -12.27 11.29
N LYS A 55 -3.14 -10.96 11.13
CA LYS A 55 -3.68 -10.39 9.90
C LYS A 55 -2.58 -9.69 9.13
N VAL A 56 -2.33 -10.15 7.93
CA VAL A 56 -1.35 -9.57 6.99
C VAL A 56 -2.08 -8.82 5.90
N MET A 57 -1.58 -7.65 5.54
CA MET A 57 -2.10 -6.90 4.39
C MET A 57 -0.99 -6.53 3.41
N SER A 58 -1.38 -6.31 2.15
CA SER A 58 -0.56 -5.67 1.10
C SER A 58 -1.34 -4.52 0.50
N PHE A 59 -0.68 -3.37 0.32
CA PHE A 59 -1.34 -2.17 -0.16
C PHE A 59 -0.40 -1.31 -1.03
N ASN A 60 -0.60 -1.36 -2.35
CA ASN A 60 -0.07 -0.34 -3.23
C ASN A 60 -0.87 0.96 -3.02
N ILE A 61 -0.22 1.96 -2.40
CA ILE A 61 -0.88 3.21 -1.99
C ILE A 61 -1.01 4.22 -3.13
N ARG A 62 -0.46 3.95 -4.30
CA ARG A 62 -0.28 4.89 -5.42
C ARG A 62 0.52 6.13 -5.00
N TYR A 63 1.65 6.37 -5.62
CA TYR A 63 2.55 7.47 -5.27
C TYR A 63 1.90 8.85 -5.39
N SER A 64 2.30 9.79 -4.52
CA SER A 64 1.66 11.10 -4.33
C SER A 64 1.81 12.05 -5.51
N SER A 65 2.86 11.91 -6.32
CA SER A 65 3.16 12.82 -7.44
C SER A 65 2.53 12.41 -8.77
N GLY A 66 1.59 11.45 -8.77
CA GLY A 66 0.79 11.12 -9.94
C GLY A 66 -0.17 12.27 -10.30
N ASP A 67 -0.42 12.48 -11.60
CA ASP A 67 -1.48 13.37 -12.08
C ASP A 67 -2.82 12.61 -12.07
N ASP A 68 -3.32 12.34 -10.86
CA ASP A 68 -4.52 11.52 -10.64
C ASP A 68 -5.79 12.38 -10.46
N GLY A 69 -5.73 13.70 -10.70
CA GLY A 69 -6.86 14.61 -10.65
C GLY A 69 -7.65 14.53 -9.33
N ALA A 70 -8.93 14.17 -9.42
CA ALA A 70 -9.79 14.02 -8.24
C ALA A 70 -9.32 12.90 -7.28
N ASN A 71 -8.53 11.94 -7.75
CA ASN A 71 -7.97 10.86 -6.96
C ASN A 71 -6.54 11.15 -6.46
N SER A 72 -6.09 12.41 -6.51
CA SER A 72 -4.78 12.82 -5.99
C SER A 72 -4.62 12.42 -4.53
N TRP A 73 -3.38 12.26 -4.10
CA TRP A 73 -3.07 11.90 -2.71
C TRP A 73 -3.78 12.79 -1.68
N ASP A 74 -3.78 14.10 -1.90
CA ASP A 74 -4.40 15.06 -0.98
C ASP A 74 -5.92 14.84 -0.82
N ASN A 75 -6.59 14.34 -1.84
CA ASN A 75 -8.02 14.07 -1.79
C ASN A 75 -8.37 12.73 -1.15
N ARG A 76 -7.44 11.77 -1.06
CA ARG A 76 -7.69 10.41 -0.57
C ARG A 76 -6.92 10.03 0.70
N LYS A 77 -5.93 10.82 1.12
CA LYS A 77 -5.03 10.48 2.23
C LYS A 77 -5.75 10.20 3.55
N GLN A 78 -6.87 10.89 3.85
CA GLN A 78 -7.64 10.66 5.09
C GLN A 78 -8.29 9.27 5.17
N ALA A 79 -8.50 8.61 4.03
CA ALA A 79 -9.03 7.26 4.00
C ALA A 79 -8.03 6.20 4.51
N VAL A 80 -6.73 6.50 4.45
CA VAL A 80 -5.69 5.54 4.84
C VAL A 80 -5.68 5.26 6.34
N PRO A 81 -5.63 6.27 7.25
CA PRO A 81 -5.76 6.00 8.69
C PRO A 81 -7.08 5.34 9.08
N ALA A 82 -8.18 5.69 8.41
CA ALA A 82 -9.47 5.06 8.64
C ALA A 82 -9.44 3.56 8.27
N MET A 83 -8.80 3.21 7.16
CA MET A 83 -8.58 1.81 6.77
C MET A 83 -7.70 1.06 7.79
N PHE A 84 -6.62 1.68 8.28
CA PHE A 84 -5.78 1.08 9.32
C PHE A 84 -6.56 0.82 10.60
N ALA A 85 -7.38 1.78 11.04
CA ALA A 85 -8.21 1.67 12.24
C ALA A 85 -9.29 0.57 12.12
N ASP A 86 -9.89 0.43 10.95
CA ASP A 86 -10.91 -0.58 10.67
C ASP A 86 -10.30 -1.98 10.50
N GLN A 87 -9.29 -2.10 9.67
CA GLN A 87 -8.71 -3.39 9.30
C GLN A 87 -7.76 -3.95 10.34
N GLN A 88 -7.11 -3.12 11.13
CA GLN A 88 -6.17 -3.47 12.20
C GLN A 88 -5.18 -4.59 11.81
N PRO A 89 -4.43 -4.46 10.70
CA PRO A 89 -3.46 -5.49 10.31
C PRO A 89 -2.36 -5.62 11.37
N THR A 90 -1.97 -6.84 11.69
CA THR A 90 -0.78 -7.11 12.53
C THR A 90 0.47 -6.59 11.84
N VAL A 91 0.59 -6.84 10.54
CA VAL A 91 1.64 -6.31 9.65
C VAL A 91 1.07 -5.98 8.27
N LEU A 92 1.59 -4.93 7.66
CA LEU A 92 1.15 -4.44 6.34
C LEU A 92 2.36 -4.06 5.49
N GLY A 93 2.47 -4.63 4.29
CA GLY A 93 3.40 -4.17 3.26
C GLY A 93 2.78 -3.07 2.42
N VAL A 94 3.46 -1.93 2.32
CA VAL A 94 3.04 -0.80 1.50
C VAL A 94 3.99 -0.65 0.32
N GLN A 95 3.45 -0.42 -0.88
CA GLN A 95 4.20 -0.14 -2.09
C GLN A 95 3.88 1.26 -2.60
N GLU A 96 4.79 1.85 -3.36
CA GLU A 96 4.72 3.19 -3.97
C GLU A 96 4.71 4.37 -2.99
N ALA A 97 4.74 4.16 -1.69
CA ALA A 97 4.75 5.29 -0.75
C ALA A 97 5.96 6.19 -0.97
N ARG A 98 5.74 7.48 -1.19
CA ARG A 98 6.80 8.50 -1.17
C ARG A 98 6.97 9.03 0.25
N LEU A 99 8.02 9.82 0.47
CA LEU A 99 8.36 10.33 1.80
C LEU A 99 7.19 11.11 2.45
N ASP A 100 6.51 11.96 1.70
CA ASP A 100 5.36 12.72 2.17
C ASP A 100 4.20 11.81 2.61
N GLN A 101 3.93 10.74 1.84
CA GLN A 101 2.90 9.74 2.17
C GLN A 101 3.30 8.94 3.40
N LYS A 102 4.55 8.47 3.45
CA LYS A 102 5.07 7.75 4.60
C LYS A 102 5.01 8.59 5.87
N THR A 103 5.45 9.86 5.80
CA THR A 103 5.37 10.79 6.93
C THR A 103 3.92 10.99 7.39
N TYR A 104 2.99 11.21 6.45
CA TYR A 104 1.57 11.33 6.79
C TYR A 104 1.02 10.08 7.49
N MET A 105 1.36 8.89 7.01
CA MET A 105 0.92 7.64 7.63
C MET A 105 1.56 7.43 9.01
N ASP A 106 2.86 7.72 9.17
CA ASP A 106 3.57 7.60 10.44
C ASP A 106 2.94 8.52 11.52
N GLU A 107 2.41 9.68 11.12
CA GLU A 107 1.78 10.64 12.02
C GLU A 107 0.29 10.33 12.32
N ASN A 108 -0.41 9.66 11.39
CA ASN A 108 -1.87 9.53 11.46
C ASN A 108 -2.39 8.10 11.65
N CYS A 109 -1.57 7.06 11.40
CA CYS A 109 -1.96 5.66 11.64
C CYS A 109 -1.59 5.26 13.07
N ALA A 110 -2.46 5.59 14.03
CA ALA A 110 -2.21 5.39 15.45
C ALA A 110 -1.92 3.92 15.80
N GLY A 111 -0.92 3.68 16.65
CA GLY A 111 -0.50 2.36 17.10
C GLY A 111 0.47 1.64 16.15
N TYR A 112 0.71 2.18 14.96
CA TYR A 112 1.62 1.59 13.98
C TYR A 112 2.99 2.25 13.99
N LYS A 113 4.01 1.42 13.77
CA LYS A 113 5.37 1.83 13.44
C LYS A 113 5.71 1.34 12.04
N SER A 114 6.72 1.94 11.41
CA SER A 114 7.13 1.57 10.07
C SER A 114 8.65 1.42 9.94
N ILE A 115 9.06 0.61 8.97
CA ILE A 115 10.44 0.42 8.52
C ILE A 115 10.49 0.46 6.99
N GLY A 116 11.65 0.76 6.46
CA GLY A 116 11.92 0.85 5.03
C GLY A 116 12.73 2.10 4.70
N VAL A 117 13.32 2.13 3.52
CA VAL A 117 14.10 3.26 2.99
C VAL A 117 13.64 3.61 1.58
N GLY A 118 13.91 4.82 1.15
CA GLY A 118 13.66 5.26 -0.21
C GLY A 118 14.53 4.50 -1.22
N ARG A 119 13.91 3.98 -2.27
CA ARG A 119 14.56 3.06 -3.23
C ARG A 119 15.68 3.68 -4.05
N THR A 120 15.71 5.03 -4.17
CA THR A 120 16.67 5.72 -5.04
C THR A 120 18.01 5.95 -4.36
N ASP A 121 18.03 6.23 -3.06
CA ASP A 121 19.23 6.61 -2.31
C ASP A 121 19.52 5.76 -1.07
N GLY A 122 18.58 4.88 -0.72
CA GLY A 122 18.65 4.11 0.51
C GLY A 122 18.36 4.92 1.77
N GLN A 123 17.76 6.09 1.63
CA GLN A 123 17.38 6.99 2.70
C GLN A 123 15.94 7.48 2.52
N ASN A 124 15.73 8.62 1.85
CA ASN A 124 14.43 9.27 1.75
C ASN A 124 13.96 9.51 0.30
N ALA A 125 14.79 9.24 -0.70
CA ALA A 125 14.45 9.52 -2.10
C ALA A 125 13.81 8.32 -2.79
N GLY A 126 12.79 8.61 -3.61
CA GLY A 126 12.03 7.62 -4.34
C GLY A 126 10.89 7.03 -3.52
N GLU A 127 10.39 5.89 -3.95
CA GLU A 127 9.32 5.17 -3.29
C GLU A 127 9.88 4.22 -2.23
N PHE A 128 9.09 4.00 -1.18
CA PHE A 128 9.37 3.06 -0.11
C PHE A 128 8.57 1.77 -0.32
N MET A 129 9.22 0.65 -0.14
CA MET A 129 8.56 -0.63 0.10
C MET A 129 8.47 -0.80 1.61
N ALA A 130 7.63 0.02 2.24
CA ALA A 130 7.56 0.10 3.69
C ALA A 130 6.83 -1.13 4.28
N ILE A 131 7.23 -1.52 5.48
CA ILE A 131 6.46 -2.45 6.33
C ILE A 131 5.95 -1.66 7.52
N TYR A 132 4.62 -1.62 7.67
CA TYR A 132 3.94 -1.13 8.86
C TYR A 132 3.61 -2.31 9.77
N TYR A 133 3.68 -2.10 11.06
CA TYR A 133 3.37 -3.13 12.05
C TYR A 133 2.72 -2.51 13.30
N LEU A 134 1.76 -3.23 13.86
CA LEU A 134 1.06 -2.84 15.07
C LEU A 134 2.00 -3.06 16.27
N ASP A 135 2.41 -1.98 16.94
CA ASP A 135 3.47 -1.98 17.96
C ASP A 135 3.13 -2.79 19.21
N ASP A 136 1.86 -2.93 19.54
CA ASP A 136 1.36 -3.74 20.65
C ASP A 136 1.11 -5.21 20.29
N ALA A 137 1.17 -5.57 19.00
CA ALA A 137 0.98 -6.94 18.53
C ALA A 137 2.30 -7.67 18.23
N VAL A 138 3.32 -6.95 17.78
CA VAL A 138 4.60 -7.55 17.38
C VAL A 138 5.79 -6.72 17.83
N LYS A 139 6.89 -7.41 18.18
CA LYS A 139 8.20 -6.82 18.42
C LYS A 139 9.06 -6.95 17.18
N LEU A 140 9.57 -5.84 16.67
CA LEU A 140 10.59 -5.84 15.61
C LEU A 140 11.93 -6.31 16.20
N GLU A 141 12.50 -7.39 15.66
CA GLU A 141 13.80 -7.92 16.11
C GLU A 141 14.96 -7.42 15.22
N LYS A 142 14.77 -7.47 13.92
CA LYS A 142 15.73 -6.98 12.92
C LYS A 142 15.04 -6.69 11.59
N TRP A 143 15.65 -5.84 10.78
CA TRP A 143 15.16 -5.52 9.44
C TRP A 143 16.27 -5.05 8.53
N GLY A 144 15.97 -4.93 7.24
CA GLY A 144 16.82 -4.33 6.24
C GLY A 144 16.12 -4.18 4.90
N THR A 145 16.79 -3.53 3.97
CA THR A 145 16.34 -3.39 2.58
C THR A 145 17.44 -3.83 1.64
N PHE A 146 17.10 -4.46 0.54
CA PHE A 146 18.03 -4.78 -0.54
C PHE A 146 17.43 -4.39 -1.90
N TRP A 147 18.29 -4.07 -2.87
CA TRP A 147 17.90 -3.73 -4.21
C TRP A 147 17.74 -4.98 -5.06
N LEU A 148 16.72 -4.97 -5.92
CA LEU A 148 16.46 -6.05 -6.88
C LEU A 148 17.33 -5.84 -8.12
N SER A 149 18.62 -6.17 -7.97
CA SER A 149 19.67 -5.96 -8.97
C SER A 149 20.85 -6.92 -8.74
N ASP A 150 21.83 -6.87 -9.62
CA ASP A 150 23.10 -7.60 -9.45
C ASP A 150 23.95 -7.07 -8.29
N THR A 151 23.65 -5.87 -7.78
CA THR A 151 24.33 -5.25 -6.63
C THR A 151 23.35 -4.94 -5.50
N PRO A 152 22.78 -5.96 -4.83
CA PRO A 152 21.65 -5.79 -3.92
C PRO A 152 21.97 -5.03 -2.62
N ALA A 153 23.23 -4.76 -2.33
CA ALA A 153 23.65 -4.02 -1.13
C ALA A 153 23.63 -2.50 -1.31
N THR A 154 23.50 -2.00 -2.54
CA THR A 154 23.59 -0.58 -2.87
C THR A 154 22.47 -0.16 -3.83
N PRO A 155 22.04 1.12 -3.81
CA PRO A 155 21.06 1.64 -4.76
C PRO A 155 21.48 1.39 -6.21
N SER A 156 20.69 0.59 -6.91
CA SER A 156 20.96 0.20 -8.30
C SER A 156 19.70 -0.24 -9.01
N ILE A 157 19.69 -0.08 -10.35
CA ILE A 157 18.64 -0.61 -11.22
C ILE A 157 19.09 -1.96 -11.73
N GLY A 158 18.26 -2.98 -11.60
CA GLY A 158 18.59 -4.36 -11.99
C GLY A 158 18.16 -4.70 -13.41
N TRP A 159 19.04 -5.33 -14.16
CA TRP A 159 18.77 -5.94 -15.47
C TRP A 159 18.07 -4.97 -16.45
N ASP A 160 16.87 -5.31 -16.92
CA ASP A 160 16.04 -4.49 -17.82
C ASP A 160 14.93 -3.73 -17.07
N ALA A 161 15.06 -3.55 -15.73
CA ALA A 161 14.06 -2.83 -14.96
C ALA A 161 13.93 -1.37 -15.39
N SER A 162 12.71 -0.86 -15.39
CA SER A 162 12.41 0.55 -15.74
C SER A 162 12.88 1.54 -14.68
N THR A 163 13.05 1.09 -13.44
CA THR A 163 13.41 1.92 -12.29
C THR A 163 14.04 1.08 -11.18
N TYR A 164 14.50 1.76 -10.12
CA TYR A 164 14.93 1.09 -8.88
C TYR A 164 13.80 0.24 -8.30
N ARG A 165 14.12 -1.00 -7.93
CA ARG A 165 13.24 -1.90 -7.20
C ARG A 165 13.93 -2.41 -5.95
N THR A 166 13.19 -2.49 -4.85
CA THR A 166 13.72 -2.93 -3.55
C THR A 166 12.78 -3.91 -2.88
N ALA A 167 13.33 -4.69 -1.97
CA ALA A 167 12.56 -5.47 -1.02
C ALA A 167 13.00 -5.12 0.41
N THR A 168 12.03 -4.79 1.26
CA THR A 168 12.24 -4.57 2.69
C THR A 168 11.86 -5.85 3.42
N TRP A 169 12.69 -6.30 4.35
CA TRP A 169 12.48 -7.50 5.14
C TRP A 169 12.58 -7.22 6.62
N ALA A 170 11.91 -8.03 7.42
CA ALA A 170 11.98 -7.97 8.87
C ALA A 170 11.83 -9.35 9.51
N VAL A 171 12.32 -9.47 10.75
CA VAL A 171 11.96 -10.55 11.68
C VAL A 171 11.16 -9.93 12.81
N PHE A 172 10.01 -10.49 13.08
CA PHE A 172 9.13 -10.09 14.16
C PHE A 172 8.95 -11.23 15.16
N THR A 173 8.68 -10.87 16.43
CA THR A 173 8.11 -11.78 17.45
C THR A 173 6.65 -11.36 17.66
N HIS A 174 5.70 -12.26 17.46
CA HIS A 174 4.29 -12.04 17.75
C HIS A 174 4.06 -12.19 19.26
N TYR A 175 3.56 -11.14 19.91
CA TYR A 175 3.48 -11.11 21.37
C TYR A 175 2.55 -12.19 21.96
N LYS A 176 1.37 -12.36 21.37
CA LYS A 176 0.38 -13.31 21.90
C LYS A 176 0.86 -14.77 21.82
N SER A 177 1.41 -15.20 20.70
CA SER A 177 1.87 -16.58 20.52
C SER A 177 3.33 -16.81 20.94
N GLY A 178 4.12 -15.75 21.14
CA GLY A 178 5.57 -15.83 21.36
C GLY A 178 6.38 -16.29 20.15
N ARG A 179 5.73 -16.54 19.00
CA ARG A 179 6.37 -17.09 17.80
C ARG A 179 7.03 -15.98 16.97
N LYS A 180 8.17 -16.35 16.38
CA LYS A 180 8.87 -15.47 15.43
C LYS A 180 8.43 -15.80 14.01
N PHE A 181 8.46 -14.77 13.14
CA PHE A 181 8.24 -14.92 11.70
C PHE A 181 9.12 -13.96 10.90
N PHE A 182 9.40 -14.34 9.67
CA PHE A 182 10.12 -13.54 8.69
C PHE A 182 9.15 -12.92 7.71
N TYR A 183 9.33 -11.65 7.37
CA TYR A 183 8.44 -10.93 6.47
C TYR A 183 9.23 -10.18 5.41
N VAL A 184 8.78 -10.25 4.16
CA VAL A 184 9.33 -9.50 3.01
C VAL A 184 8.20 -8.75 2.33
N ASN A 185 8.43 -7.46 2.03
CA ASN A 185 7.54 -6.63 1.22
C ASN A 185 8.31 -6.06 0.03
N THR A 186 7.71 -6.08 -1.16
CA THR A 186 8.37 -5.63 -2.39
C THR A 186 7.37 -5.06 -3.41
N HIS A 187 7.89 -4.55 -4.55
CA HIS A 187 7.13 -4.15 -5.72
C HIS A 187 7.96 -4.51 -6.96
N ILE A 188 7.50 -5.49 -7.72
CA ILE A 188 8.20 -6.03 -8.89
C ILE A 188 8.07 -5.10 -10.10
N ASP A 189 9.09 -5.07 -10.96
CA ASP A 189 9.08 -4.19 -12.14
C ASP A 189 7.98 -4.60 -13.12
N HIS A 190 7.25 -3.60 -13.62
CA HIS A 190 6.12 -3.81 -14.51
C HIS A 190 6.53 -3.92 -15.98
N VAL A 191 7.70 -3.42 -16.37
CA VAL A 191 8.22 -3.36 -17.74
C VAL A 191 9.20 -4.51 -18.02
N GLY A 192 10.27 -4.59 -17.22
CA GLY A 192 11.38 -5.52 -17.43
C GLY A 192 10.99 -6.98 -17.13
N GLN A 193 10.95 -7.82 -18.17
CA GLN A 193 10.62 -9.22 -17.98
C GLN A 193 11.76 -10.00 -17.32
N VAL A 194 13.01 -9.71 -17.71
CA VAL A 194 14.20 -10.29 -17.08
C VAL A 194 14.32 -9.81 -15.64
N ALA A 195 14.08 -8.53 -15.40
CA ALA A 195 14.09 -7.95 -14.05
C ALA A 195 13.03 -8.60 -13.16
N ALA A 196 11.82 -8.82 -13.65
CA ALA A 196 10.75 -9.46 -12.87
C ALA A 196 11.16 -10.90 -12.46
N GLN A 197 11.65 -11.71 -13.41
CA GLN A 197 12.11 -13.07 -13.13
C GLN A 197 13.29 -13.11 -12.17
N LYS A 198 14.33 -12.33 -12.45
CA LYS A 198 15.55 -12.24 -11.63
C LYS A 198 15.29 -11.69 -10.22
N SER A 199 14.35 -10.76 -10.10
CA SER A 199 13.92 -10.23 -8.81
C SER A 199 13.33 -11.32 -7.93
N MET A 200 12.47 -12.19 -8.49
CA MET A 200 11.90 -13.29 -7.72
C MET A 200 12.96 -14.31 -7.32
N GLU A 201 13.88 -14.69 -8.22
CA GLU A 201 15.01 -15.57 -7.92
C GLU A 201 15.88 -15.00 -6.77
N LEU A 202 16.16 -13.69 -6.80
CA LEU A 202 16.91 -13.01 -5.76
C LEU A 202 16.15 -12.98 -4.43
N ILE A 203 14.85 -12.67 -4.45
CA ILE A 203 14.01 -12.67 -3.23
C ILE A 203 14.01 -14.07 -2.59
N GLU A 204 13.83 -15.12 -3.38
CA GLU A 204 13.88 -16.51 -2.89
C GLU A 204 15.24 -16.84 -2.24
N ALA A 205 16.34 -16.47 -2.89
CA ALA A 205 17.69 -16.65 -2.33
C ALA A 205 17.89 -15.84 -1.04
N LYS A 206 17.38 -14.61 -1.00
CA LYS A 206 17.46 -13.74 0.20
C LYS A 206 16.59 -14.27 1.35
N ILE A 207 15.38 -14.78 1.08
CA ILE A 207 14.56 -15.45 2.10
C ILE A 207 15.37 -16.59 2.74
N ARG A 208 15.99 -17.46 1.96
CA ARG A 208 16.78 -18.58 2.48
C ARG A 208 18.01 -18.12 3.27
N SER A 209 18.72 -17.09 2.82
CA SER A 209 19.96 -16.62 3.46
C SER A 209 19.72 -15.74 4.69
N LEU A 210 18.63 -14.95 4.72
CA LEU A 210 18.29 -14.05 5.82
C LEU A 210 17.42 -14.72 6.89
N ASN A 211 16.82 -15.86 6.57
CA ASN A 211 16.00 -16.69 7.45
C ASN A 211 16.61 -18.10 7.66
N PRO A 212 17.84 -18.20 8.21
CA PRO A 212 18.52 -19.50 8.38
C PRO A 212 17.79 -20.44 9.35
N ASP A 213 16.98 -19.90 10.26
CA ASP A 213 16.19 -20.66 11.22
C ASP A 213 14.88 -21.22 10.64
N ASN A 214 14.61 -20.98 9.34
CA ASN A 214 13.38 -21.38 8.64
C ASN A 214 12.11 -20.95 9.38
N LEU A 215 12.10 -19.73 9.92
CA LEU A 215 10.91 -19.15 10.54
C LEU A 215 9.75 -19.12 9.55
N PRO A 216 8.50 -19.24 10.03
CA PRO A 216 7.32 -18.95 9.22
C PRO A 216 7.50 -17.65 8.44
N THR A 217 7.21 -17.66 7.16
CA THR A 217 7.61 -16.60 6.23
C THR A 217 6.40 -16.01 5.51
N LEU A 218 6.39 -14.69 5.39
CA LEU A 218 5.42 -13.89 4.63
C LEU A 218 6.13 -13.17 3.48
N LEU A 219 5.45 -13.09 2.33
CA LEU A 219 5.87 -12.26 1.20
C LEU A 219 4.65 -11.54 0.64
N THR A 220 4.65 -10.21 0.71
CA THR A 220 3.63 -9.36 0.12
C THR A 220 4.22 -8.48 -0.98
N ALA A 221 3.45 -8.23 -2.01
CA ALA A 221 3.84 -7.27 -3.04
C ALA A 221 2.67 -6.90 -3.96
N ASP A 222 2.83 -5.75 -4.63
CA ASP A 222 2.39 -5.60 -5.99
C ASP A 222 3.43 -6.28 -6.90
N PHE A 223 3.05 -7.42 -7.48
CA PHE A 223 3.96 -8.16 -8.36
C PHE A 223 3.87 -7.72 -9.82
N ASN A 224 2.90 -6.87 -10.18
CA ASN A 224 2.61 -6.50 -11.56
C ASN A 224 2.39 -7.72 -12.48
N LYS A 225 2.09 -8.88 -11.90
CA LYS A 225 1.87 -10.17 -12.59
C LYS A 225 0.72 -10.91 -11.92
N MET A 226 -0.07 -11.57 -12.75
CA MET A 226 -1.08 -12.52 -12.28
C MET A 226 -0.42 -13.84 -11.85
N LEU A 227 -1.11 -14.58 -10.97
CA LEU A 227 -0.56 -15.77 -10.29
C LEU A 227 -0.12 -16.91 -11.23
N ASP A 228 -0.62 -16.95 -12.47
CA ASP A 228 -0.22 -17.91 -13.52
C ASP A 228 1.11 -17.58 -14.19
N SER A 229 1.70 -16.43 -13.88
CA SER A 229 3.00 -16.03 -14.42
C SER A 229 4.12 -16.98 -13.96
N PRO A 230 5.06 -17.35 -14.87
CA PRO A 230 6.21 -18.22 -14.55
C PRO A 230 7.13 -17.65 -13.47
N ILE A 231 7.12 -16.34 -13.22
CA ILE A 231 7.96 -15.73 -12.16
C ILE A 231 7.68 -16.35 -10.77
N PHE A 232 6.49 -16.94 -10.58
CA PHE A 232 6.08 -17.57 -9.33
C PHE A 232 6.44 -19.06 -9.20
N ASP A 233 7.02 -19.67 -10.22
CA ASP A 233 7.30 -21.13 -10.22
C ASP A 233 8.29 -21.52 -9.10
N GLY A 234 9.22 -20.63 -8.76
CA GLY A 234 10.17 -20.84 -7.66
C GLY A 234 9.51 -20.72 -6.30
N VAL A 235 8.84 -19.61 -6.04
CA VAL A 235 8.20 -19.33 -4.73
C VAL A 235 7.09 -20.32 -4.41
N LYS A 236 6.32 -20.77 -5.39
CA LYS A 236 5.26 -21.78 -5.22
C LYS A 236 5.77 -23.16 -4.77
N LYS A 237 7.08 -23.43 -4.85
CA LYS A 237 7.67 -24.68 -4.35
C LYS A 237 7.73 -24.76 -2.84
N PHE A 238 7.66 -23.60 -2.14
CA PHE A 238 7.82 -23.55 -0.68
C PHE A 238 6.86 -22.59 0.03
N MET A 239 6.11 -21.78 -0.71
CA MET A 239 5.06 -20.90 -0.17
C MET A 239 3.74 -21.14 -0.91
N VAL A 240 2.65 -20.83 -0.25
CA VAL A 240 1.30 -20.85 -0.82
C VAL A 240 0.76 -19.44 -0.96
N ASP A 241 0.00 -19.16 -2.00
CA ASP A 241 -0.75 -17.93 -2.15
C ASP A 241 -2.00 -18.00 -1.27
N ALA A 242 -2.21 -17.00 -0.42
CA ALA A 242 -3.28 -16.99 0.57
C ALA A 242 -4.67 -16.95 -0.08
N ARG A 243 -4.85 -16.26 -1.21
CA ARG A 243 -6.12 -16.18 -1.93
C ARG A 243 -6.58 -17.55 -2.43
N THR A 244 -5.65 -18.34 -2.94
CA THR A 244 -5.97 -19.63 -3.55
C THR A 244 -6.09 -20.77 -2.56
N THR A 245 -5.57 -20.59 -1.34
CA THR A 245 -5.54 -21.65 -0.30
C THR A 245 -6.48 -21.40 0.86
N ALA A 246 -6.88 -20.16 1.14
CA ALA A 246 -7.83 -19.88 2.21
C ALA A 246 -9.21 -20.45 1.89
N PRO A 247 -9.87 -21.12 2.87
CA PRO A 247 -11.24 -21.66 2.69
C PRO A 247 -12.29 -20.56 2.52
N VAL A 248 -12.02 -19.35 3.04
CA VAL A 248 -12.86 -18.17 2.84
C VAL A 248 -12.06 -17.18 2.02
N THR A 249 -12.50 -16.92 0.80
CA THR A 249 -11.76 -16.08 -0.16
C THR A 249 -12.73 -15.37 -1.11
N ASP A 250 -12.23 -14.34 -1.79
CA ASP A 250 -12.94 -13.66 -2.87
C ASP A 250 -12.18 -13.75 -4.20
N SER A 251 -12.89 -13.41 -5.29
CA SER A 251 -12.31 -13.36 -6.64
C SER A 251 -12.12 -11.94 -7.17
N LYS A 252 -12.28 -10.92 -6.32
CA LYS A 252 -12.19 -9.52 -6.70
C LYS A 252 -10.81 -9.16 -7.23
N ALA A 253 -10.75 -8.18 -8.14
CA ALA A 253 -9.49 -7.63 -8.61
C ALA A 253 -8.79 -6.84 -7.51
N SER A 254 -7.46 -6.82 -7.53
CA SER A 254 -6.70 -5.90 -6.67
C SER A 254 -6.41 -4.56 -7.35
N PHE A 255 -6.16 -4.54 -8.66
CA PHE A 255 -5.98 -3.31 -9.42
C PHE A 255 -7.32 -2.81 -9.97
N ASN A 256 -7.70 -1.55 -9.67
CA ASN A 256 -8.95 -0.92 -10.06
C ASN A 256 -8.77 0.30 -10.98
N ASN A 257 -7.57 0.88 -11.05
CA ASN A 257 -7.27 2.09 -11.82
C ASN A 257 -8.27 3.23 -11.56
N PHE A 258 -8.59 3.48 -10.29
CA PHE A 258 -9.61 4.46 -9.86
C PHE A 258 -10.96 4.27 -10.57
N GLY A 259 -11.36 3.03 -10.81
CA GLY A 259 -12.59 2.68 -11.52
C GLY A 259 -12.49 2.66 -13.05
N GLY A 260 -11.31 2.98 -13.59
CA GLY A 260 -11.06 2.98 -15.04
C GLY A 260 -10.47 1.67 -15.59
N ALA A 261 -10.27 0.65 -14.77
CA ALA A 261 -9.74 -0.63 -15.23
C ALA A 261 -10.74 -1.36 -16.13
N THR A 262 -10.27 -1.84 -17.28
CA THR A 262 -11.06 -2.65 -18.22
C THR A 262 -10.88 -4.14 -18.03
N ASN A 263 -9.74 -4.56 -17.44
CA ASN A 263 -9.35 -5.95 -17.19
C ASN A 263 -8.90 -6.11 -15.75
N TYR A 264 -9.73 -5.99 -14.82
CA TYR A 264 -9.51 -6.06 -13.37
C TYR A 264 -8.51 -7.14 -12.91
N PRO A 265 -7.18 -6.95 -13.08
CA PRO A 265 -6.20 -7.97 -12.76
C PRO A 265 -5.97 -8.10 -11.26
N ARG A 266 -5.58 -9.31 -10.85
CA ARG A 266 -5.15 -9.65 -9.50
C ARG A 266 -3.63 -9.75 -9.51
N ILE A 267 -2.97 -8.61 -9.29
CA ILE A 267 -1.50 -8.47 -9.37
C ILE A 267 -0.83 -8.27 -8.02
N ASP A 268 -1.64 -8.08 -6.98
CA ASP A 268 -1.19 -8.06 -5.59
C ASP A 268 -1.43 -9.42 -4.95
N HIS A 269 -0.41 -9.96 -4.29
CA HIS A 269 -0.45 -11.30 -3.69
C HIS A 269 0.12 -11.30 -2.27
N ILE A 270 -0.36 -12.24 -1.47
CA ILE A 270 0.17 -12.59 -0.16
C ILE A 270 0.58 -14.06 -0.19
N PHE A 271 1.87 -14.31 -0.20
CA PHE A 271 2.42 -15.65 -0.07
C PHE A 271 2.82 -15.93 1.38
N SER A 272 2.63 -17.17 1.82
CA SER A 272 3.01 -17.60 3.16
C SER A 272 3.60 -19.00 3.19
N SER A 273 4.52 -19.24 4.14
CA SER A 273 5.07 -20.54 4.48
C SER A 273 5.12 -20.69 6.00
N GLY A 274 4.80 -21.86 6.53
CA GLY A 274 4.69 -22.07 7.98
C GLY A 274 3.41 -21.51 8.61
N PHE A 275 2.45 -21.10 7.76
CA PHE A 275 1.11 -20.64 8.14
C PHE A 275 0.04 -21.44 7.42
N THR A 276 -1.16 -21.44 8.00
CA THR A 276 -2.41 -21.89 7.38
C THR A 276 -3.24 -20.66 7.04
N PRO A 277 -3.48 -20.31 5.78
CA PRO A 277 -4.42 -19.26 5.42
C PRO A 277 -5.85 -19.65 5.79
N LEU A 278 -6.52 -18.80 6.55
CA LEU A 278 -7.92 -19.03 7.02
C LEU A 278 -8.92 -18.21 6.23
N ARG A 279 -8.56 -16.96 5.93
CA ARG A 279 -9.40 -16.01 5.19
C ARG A 279 -8.52 -15.15 4.28
N PHE A 280 -9.03 -14.84 3.11
CA PHE A 280 -8.47 -13.81 2.22
C PHE A 280 -9.59 -12.83 1.84
N THR A 281 -9.27 -11.53 1.78
CA THR A 281 -10.24 -10.48 1.46
C THR A 281 -9.59 -9.38 0.63
N THR A 282 -10.26 -8.96 -0.44
CA THR A 282 -9.97 -7.70 -1.13
C THR A 282 -10.77 -6.59 -0.42
N VAL A 283 -10.07 -5.59 0.10
CA VAL A 283 -10.65 -4.49 0.89
C VAL A 283 -11.11 -3.40 -0.06
N ASP A 284 -12.31 -3.57 -0.63
CA ASP A 284 -12.90 -2.66 -1.62
C ASP A 284 -13.95 -1.71 -1.03
N GLN A 285 -14.13 -1.75 0.29
CA GLN A 285 -15.01 -0.82 0.99
C GLN A 285 -14.46 0.60 0.97
N ARG A 286 -15.36 1.57 1.14
CA ARG A 286 -15.00 2.98 1.14
C ARG A 286 -14.67 3.46 2.54
N TYR A 287 -13.68 4.33 2.61
CA TYR A 287 -13.30 5.03 3.82
C TYR A 287 -13.42 6.54 3.59
N GLU A 288 -13.95 7.27 4.60
CA GLU A 288 -14.08 8.73 4.58
C GLU A 288 -14.78 9.29 3.32
N LYS A 289 -15.74 8.51 2.77
CA LYS A 289 -16.47 8.84 1.53
C LYS A 289 -15.57 9.00 0.28
N VAL A 290 -14.31 8.60 0.36
CA VAL A 290 -13.42 8.57 -0.79
C VAL A 290 -13.79 7.38 -1.68
N PRO A 291 -14.03 7.58 -2.99
CA PRO A 291 -14.46 6.49 -3.87
C PRO A 291 -13.41 5.40 -4.02
N TYR A 292 -12.14 5.79 -4.07
CA TYR A 292 -11.00 4.87 -4.19
C TYR A 292 -9.87 5.33 -3.26
N ILE A 293 -9.47 4.47 -2.34
CA ILE A 293 -8.32 4.73 -1.45
C ILE A 293 -6.99 4.76 -2.21
N SER A 294 -6.91 4.01 -3.32
CA SER A 294 -5.80 3.92 -4.27
C SER A 294 -6.33 3.38 -5.60
N ASP A 295 -5.52 3.38 -6.66
CA ASP A 295 -5.76 2.62 -7.89
C ASP A 295 -5.62 1.11 -7.70
N HIS A 296 -5.20 0.68 -6.51
CA HIS A 296 -5.27 -0.69 -6.01
C HIS A 296 -6.19 -0.77 -4.80
N TYR A 297 -6.91 -1.86 -4.66
CA TYR A 297 -7.55 -2.22 -3.40
C TYR A 297 -6.54 -2.92 -2.50
N PRO A 298 -6.46 -2.57 -1.19
CA PRO A 298 -5.68 -3.37 -0.25
C PRO A 298 -6.18 -4.81 -0.23
N ILE A 299 -5.28 -5.75 -0.07
CA ILE A 299 -5.62 -7.16 0.14
C ILE A 299 -5.18 -7.60 1.53
N ALA A 300 -5.98 -8.45 2.16
CA ALA A 300 -5.76 -8.93 3.51
C ALA A 300 -5.87 -10.46 3.60
N ALA A 301 -5.08 -11.06 4.48
CA ALA A 301 -5.20 -12.46 4.84
C ALA A 301 -5.12 -12.64 6.35
N VAL A 302 -6.02 -13.47 6.90
CA VAL A 302 -5.89 -14.01 8.27
C VAL A 302 -5.17 -15.33 8.15
N LEU A 303 -4.06 -15.44 8.88
CA LEU A 303 -3.14 -16.56 8.84
C LEU A 303 -2.96 -17.11 10.26
N GLU A 304 -2.95 -18.44 10.39
CA GLU A 304 -2.67 -19.13 11.64
C GLU A 304 -1.28 -19.77 11.56
N PHE A 305 -0.48 -19.62 12.61
CA PHE A 305 0.81 -20.33 12.71
C PHE A 305 0.58 -21.86 12.77
N LYS A 306 1.33 -22.61 11.94
CA LYS A 306 1.33 -24.09 11.95
C LYS A 306 2.06 -24.64 13.16
#